data_734a463d5d94d3ee14ebf8e0ac7c601f
#
_entry.id   734a463d5d94d3ee14ebf8e0ac7c601f
#
_cell.length_a   1.000
_cell.length_b   1.000
_cell.length_c   1.000
_cell.angle_alpha   90.00
_cell.angle_beta   90.00
_cell.angle_gamma   90.00
#
_symmetry.space_group_name_H-M   'P 1'
#
loop_
_entity.id
_entity.type
_entity.pdbx_description
1 polymer ?
#
loop_
_entity_poly.entity_id
_entity_poly.type
_entity_poly.pdbx_seq_one_letter_code
_entity_poly.pdbx_strand_id
1 'polypeptide(L)'
;MRIGINSLLPAECLFPAIKDFFVLGVPVDVQIIEEVFAGTWDALQSRRVDLVIGADDISKPAGNFTSEILGEMAFAFAVSPDHPLASAEEPLSEEDICQFPAAVAADSSRSLPAGHAGIFHRQRTLTGANIDHKIAMQKAGLGVGWLPRPRVKALLASGELIEKRVTEPRQPISLQAARHADDKGKALMWFWQRLIGDPAITSWLED
;
A
#
# COMPACT_ATOMS: atom_id res chain seq x y z
N MET A 1 2.01 21.91 -3.24
CA MET A 1 1.66 20.64 -3.91
C MET A 1 1.69 19.52 -2.89
N ARG A 2 0.57 18.84 -2.64
CA ARG A 2 0.43 17.79 -1.65
C ARG A 2 0.17 16.47 -2.40
N ILE A 3 1.07 15.50 -2.21
CA ILE A 3 0.99 14.20 -2.86
C ILE A 3 0.67 13.15 -1.80
N GLY A 4 -0.50 12.52 -1.91
CA GLY A 4 -0.85 11.35 -1.11
C GLY A 4 -0.20 10.10 -1.70
N ILE A 5 0.39 9.27 -0.87
CA ILE A 5 0.92 7.98 -1.30
C ILE A 5 0.33 6.87 -0.42
N ASN A 6 -0.12 5.79 -1.06
CA ASN A 6 -0.55 4.61 -0.30
C ASN A 6 0.67 3.92 0.31
N SER A 7 0.59 3.52 1.57
CA SER A 7 1.66 2.84 2.31
C SER A 7 2.11 1.50 1.70
N LEU A 8 1.36 0.96 0.74
CA LEU A 8 1.79 -0.20 -0.07
C LEU A 8 3.05 0.11 -0.89
N LEU A 9 3.23 1.38 -1.28
CA LEU A 9 4.40 1.86 -2.01
C LEU A 9 5.34 2.63 -1.06
N PRO A 10 6.67 2.50 -1.19
CA PRO A 10 7.58 3.32 -0.41
C PRO A 10 7.59 4.76 -0.94
N ALA A 11 7.72 5.74 -0.03
CA ALA A 11 7.75 7.16 -0.43
C ALA A 11 8.92 7.50 -1.37
N GLU A 12 9.98 6.72 -1.30
CA GLU A 12 11.19 6.85 -2.13
C GLU A 12 10.90 6.75 -3.62
N CYS A 13 9.84 6.07 -4.04
CA CYS A 13 9.44 6.00 -5.45
C CYS A 13 9.06 7.38 -6.05
N LEU A 14 8.73 8.37 -5.20
CA LEU A 14 8.44 9.74 -5.61
C LEU A 14 9.69 10.63 -5.71
N PHE A 15 10.80 10.25 -5.09
CA PHE A 15 11.97 11.12 -4.96
C PHE A 15 12.62 11.52 -6.29
N PRO A 16 12.72 10.65 -7.31
CA PRO A 16 13.22 11.07 -8.63
C PRO A 16 12.40 12.21 -9.23
N ALA A 17 11.07 12.08 -9.23
CA ALA A 17 10.18 13.13 -9.75
C ALA A 17 10.27 14.43 -8.93
N ILE A 18 10.37 14.34 -7.59
CA ILE A 18 10.53 15.53 -6.73
C ILE A 18 11.87 16.23 -7.00
N LYS A 19 12.94 15.45 -7.18
CA LYS A 19 14.26 15.99 -7.54
C LYS A 19 14.19 16.74 -8.88
N ASP A 20 13.59 16.14 -9.90
CA ASP A 20 13.42 16.76 -11.21
C ASP A 20 12.59 18.05 -11.11
N PHE A 21 11.54 18.05 -10.27
CA PHE A 21 10.70 19.23 -10.06
C PHE A 21 11.47 20.38 -9.41
N PHE A 22 12.31 20.11 -8.42
CA PHE A 22 13.11 21.15 -7.75
C PHE A 22 14.16 21.77 -8.68
N VAL A 23 14.68 21.02 -9.66
CA VAL A 23 15.60 21.56 -10.67
C VAL A 23 14.93 22.66 -11.53
N LEU A 24 13.58 22.66 -11.65
CA LEU A 24 12.86 23.71 -12.39
C LEU A 24 12.90 25.09 -11.69
N GLY A 25 13.31 25.15 -10.43
CA GLY A 25 13.43 26.39 -9.66
C GLY A 25 12.10 27.12 -9.41
N VAL A 26 10.96 26.43 -9.51
CA VAL A 26 9.64 27.03 -9.23
C VAL A 26 9.37 27.11 -7.73
N PRO A 27 8.81 28.22 -7.21
CA PRO A 27 8.58 28.41 -5.77
C PRO A 27 7.31 27.68 -5.32
N VAL A 28 7.34 26.37 -5.34
CA VAL A 28 6.24 25.49 -4.91
C VAL A 28 6.76 24.46 -3.92
N ASP A 29 6.26 24.51 -2.69
CA ASP A 29 6.54 23.48 -1.68
C ASP A 29 5.87 22.17 -2.06
N VAL A 30 6.55 21.05 -1.80
CA VAL A 30 6.03 19.69 -1.99
C VAL A 30 5.91 19.01 -0.64
N GLN A 31 4.75 18.45 -0.37
CA GLN A 31 4.46 17.65 0.82
C GLN A 31 4.04 16.25 0.41
N ILE A 32 4.65 15.22 1.01
CA ILE A 32 4.22 13.81 0.88
C ILE A 32 3.38 13.48 2.11
N ILE A 33 2.23 12.85 1.89
CA ILE A 33 1.31 12.41 2.95
C ILE A 33 1.06 10.91 2.75
N GLU A 34 1.48 10.10 3.69
CA GLU A 34 1.20 8.67 3.66
C GLU A 34 -0.24 8.40 4.09
N GLU A 35 -0.92 7.56 3.33
CA GLU A 35 -2.29 7.13 3.58
C GLU A 35 -2.40 5.60 3.48
N VAL A 36 -3.38 5.03 4.15
CA VAL A 36 -3.60 3.58 4.24
C VAL A 36 -5.03 3.25 3.80
N PHE A 37 -5.18 2.22 2.97
CA PHE A 37 -6.47 1.74 2.44
C PHE A 37 -7.33 2.86 1.83
N ALA A 38 -8.61 2.95 2.26
CA ALA A 38 -9.56 3.96 1.79
C ALA A 38 -9.11 5.39 2.11
N GLY A 39 -8.18 5.57 3.07
CA GLY A 39 -7.59 6.87 3.40
C GLY A 39 -6.96 7.58 2.21
N THR A 40 -6.44 6.84 1.23
CA THR A 40 -5.87 7.41 0.00
C THR A 40 -6.92 8.16 -0.80
N TRP A 41 -8.09 7.54 -1.04
CA TRP A 41 -9.22 8.20 -1.71
C TRP A 41 -9.87 9.28 -0.85
N ASP A 42 -10.00 9.03 0.46
CA ASP A 42 -10.55 9.99 1.41
C ASP A 42 -9.71 11.28 1.44
N ALA A 43 -8.39 11.18 1.40
CA ALA A 43 -7.49 12.32 1.35
C ALA A 43 -7.69 13.14 0.06
N LEU A 44 -7.86 12.48 -1.08
CA LEU A 44 -8.13 13.15 -2.34
C LEU A 44 -9.53 13.80 -2.33
N GLN A 45 -10.57 13.06 -1.96
CA GLN A 45 -11.95 13.53 -1.93
C GLN A 45 -12.13 14.74 -0.99
N SER A 46 -11.51 14.71 0.18
CA SER A 46 -11.54 15.79 1.17
C SER A 46 -10.55 16.92 0.89
N ARG A 47 -9.84 16.89 -0.25
CA ARG A 47 -8.84 17.86 -0.65
C ARG A 47 -7.69 18.04 0.35
N ARG A 48 -7.39 17.02 1.13
CA ARG A 48 -6.18 16.97 1.97
C ARG A 48 -4.92 16.83 1.13
N VAL A 49 -5.06 16.20 -0.06
CA VAL A 49 -4.01 16.07 -1.08
C VAL A 49 -4.53 16.53 -2.44
N ASP A 50 -3.62 16.87 -3.33
CA ASP A 50 -3.91 17.35 -4.69
C ASP A 50 -3.81 16.22 -5.72
N LEU A 51 -2.98 15.21 -5.43
CA LEU A 51 -2.70 14.02 -6.23
C LEU A 51 -2.52 12.82 -5.31
N VAL A 52 -2.98 11.65 -5.69
CA VAL A 52 -2.70 10.39 -5.00
C VAL A 52 -1.99 9.41 -5.92
N ILE A 53 -1.07 8.61 -5.32
CA ILE A 53 -0.33 7.52 -5.95
C ILE A 53 -0.58 6.24 -5.15
N GLY A 54 -0.97 5.18 -5.85
CA GLY A 54 -1.26 3.88 -5.24
C GLY A 54 -2.65 3.75 -4.63
N ALA A 55 -3.62 4.57 -5.07
CA ALA A 55 -5.02 4.37 -4.69
C ALA A 55 -5.54 3.04 -5.27
N ASP A 56 -6.20 2.23 -4.45
CA ASP A 56 -6.80 0.97 -4.90
C ASP A 56 -8.10 1.22 -5.69
N ASP A 57 -8.48 0.27 -6.52
CA ASP A 57 -9.69 0.34 -7.33
C ASP A 57 -10.97 -0.04 -6.54
N ILE A 58 -10.80 -0.71 -5.39
CA ILE A 58 -11.91 -1.23 -4.57
C ILE A 58 -12.59 -0.11 -3.79
N SER A 59 -11.76 0.80 -3.21
CA SER A 59 -12.22 1.88 -2.32
C SER A 59 -12.58 3.17 -3.06
N LYS A 60 -12.59 3.17 -4.41
CA LYS A 60 -12.83 4.36 -5.22
C LYS A 60 -14.23 4.93 -4.98
N PRO A 61 -14.35 6.15 -4.42
CA PRO A 61 -15.63 6.78 -4.18
C PRO A 61 -16.24 7.33 -5.48
N ALA A 62 -17.56 7.59 -5.45
CA ALA A 62 -18.17 8.39 -6.48
C ALA A 62 -17.63 9.83 -6.45
N GLY A 63 -17.31 10.40 -7.60
CA GLY A 63 -16.76 11.76 -7.69
C GLY A 63 -16.18 12.08 -9.07
N ASN A 64 -15.80 13.33 -9.26
CA ASN A 64 -15.21 13.80 -10.50
C ASN A 64 -13.68 13.67 -10.44
N PHE A 65 -13.18 12.44 -10.64
CA PHE A 65 -11.76 12.11 -10.61
C PHE A 65 -11.26 11.66 -11.99
N THR A 66 -10.05 12.08 -12.34
CA THR A 66 -9.24 11.47 -13.40
C THR A 66 -8.30 10.48 -12.72
N SER A 67 -8.26 9.24 -13.20
CA SER A 67 -7.34 8.21 -12.69
C SER A 67 -6.69 7.42 -13.82
N GLU A 68 -5.46 6.97 -13.59
CA GLU A 68 -4.67 6.12 -14.49
C GLU A 68 -4.12 4.94 -13.70
N ILE A 69 -4.19 3.75 -14.29
CA ILE A 69 -3.66 2.52 -13.69
C ILE A 69 -2.13 2.58 -13.71
N LEU A 70 -1.53 2.29 -12.57
CA LEU A 70 -0.07 2.21 -12.40
C LEU A 70 0.44 0.77 -12.56
N GLY A 71 -0.35 -0.21 -12.15
CA GLY A 71 -0.03 -1.64 -12.18
C GLY A 71 -0.79 -2.41 -11.09
N GLU A 72 -0.36 -3.67 -10.86
CA GLU A 72 -0.96 -4.55 -9.87
C GLU A 72 -0.01 -4.81 -8.70
N MET A 73 -0.53 -4.79 -7.48
CA MET A 73 0.20 -5.13 -6.27
C MET A 73 -0.09 -6.58 -5.88
N ALA A 74 0.92 -7.42 -5.97
CA ALA A 74 0.87 -8.80 -5.49
C ALA A 74 1.16 -8.88 -3.98
N PHE A 75 0.68 -9.96 -3.34
CA PHE A 75 0.84 -10.18 -1.90
C PHE A 75 1.45 -11.55 -1.60
N ALA A 76 2.27 -11.60 -0.57
CA ALA A 76 2.77 -12.82 0.03
C ALA A 76 2.16 -13.02 1.43
N PHE A 77 1.70 -14.22 1.76
CA PHE A 77 1.40 -14.56 3.15
C PHE A 77 2.71 -14.91 3.84
N ALA A 78 3.11 -14.12 4.82
CA ALA A 78 4.43 -14.24 5.43
C ALA A 78 4.35 -14.35 6.95
N VAL A 79 5.29 -15.10 7.51
CA VAL A 79 5.46 -15.30 8.95
C VAL A 79 6.93 -15.18 9.34
N SER A 80 7.22 -14.89 10.62
CA SER A 80 8.57 -14.99 11.17
C SER A 80 9.08 -16.44 11.09
N PRO A 81 10.38 -16.69 10.88
CA PRO A 81 10.95 -18.05 10.93
C PRO A 81 10.73 -18.75 12.26
N ASP A 82 10.61 -18.03 13.38
CA ASP A 82 10.35 -18.57 14.70
C ASP A 82 8.84 -18.76 15.01
N HIS A 83 7.96 -18.37 14.08
CA HIS A 83 6.52 -18.51 14.26
C HIS A 83 6.07 -19.96 14.04
N PRO A 84 5.10 -20.52 14.85
CA PRO A 84 4.64 -21.90 14.69
C PRO A 84 4.21 -22.27 13.27
N LEU A 85 3.60 -21.36 12.54
CA LEU A 85 3.20 -21.60 11.14
C LEU A 85 4.39 -21.72 10.17
N ALA A 86 5.61 -21.32 10.55
CA ALA A 86 6.78 -21.46 9.68
C ALA A 86 7.06 -22.91 9.30
N SER A 87 6.87 -23.83 10.26
CA SER A 87 7.05 -25.29 10.08
C SER A 87 5.75 -26.06 9.82
N ALA A 88 4.60 -25.38 9.77
CA ALA A 88 3.31 -26.02 9.52
C ALA A 88 3.22 -26.57 8.09
N GLU A 89 2.44 -27.63 7.91
CA GLU A 89 2.16 -28.24 6.61
C GLU A 89 1.38 -27.27 5.71
N GLU A 90 1.68 -27.28 4.41
CA GLU A 90 1.08 -26.41 3.42
C GLU A 90 0.14 -27.15 2.46
N PRO A 91 -0.91 -26.49 1.96
CA PRO A 91 -1.30 -25.09 2.20
C PRO A 91 -1.94 -24.88 3.58
N LEU A 92 -1.68 -23.72 4.21
CA LEU A 92 -2.31 -23.36 5.47
C LEU A 92 -3.81 -23.15 5.27
N SER A 93 -4.62 -23.71 6.16
CA SER A 93 -6.06 -23.48 6.19
C SER A 93 -6.40 -22.18 6.95
N GLU A 94 -7.63 -21.66 6.76
CA GLU A 94 -8.15 -20.57 7.58
C GLU A 94 -8.12 -20.93 9.08
N GLU A 95 -8.44 -22.16 9.43
CA GLU A 95 -8.45 -22.65 10.83
C GLU A 95 -7.05 -22.57 11.45
N ASP A 96 -6.01 -22.96 10.72
CA ASP A 96 -4.62 -22.85 11.19
C ASP A 96 -4.23 -21.40 11.43
N ILE A 97 -4.58 -20.53 10.50
CA ILE A 97 -4.21 -19.10 10.54
C ILE A 97 -4.95 -18.36 11.65
N CYS A 98 -6.25 -18.67 11.88
CA CYS A 98 -7.07 -18.00 12.88
C CYS A 98 -6.66 -18.28 14.33
N GLN A 99 -5.80 -19.25 14.58
CA GLN A 99 -5.22 -19.50 15.90
C GLN A 99 -4.30 -18.35 16.33
N PHE A 100 -3.80 -17.54 15.38
CA PHE A 100 -2.85 -16.46 15.60
C PHE A 100 -3.44 -15.09 15.27
N PRO A 101 -2.97 -14.00 15.91
CA PRO A 101 -3.41 -12.66 15.57
C PRO A 101 -3.05 -12.29 14.12
N ALA A 102 -3.96 -11.63 13.42
CA ALA A 102 -3.62 -10.95 12.17
C ALA A 102 -2.85 -9.67 12.48
N ALA A 103 -1.67 -9.50 11.90
CA ALA A 103 -1.02 -8.21 11.85
C ALA A 103 -1.70 -7.35 10.77
N VAL A 104 -2.19 -6.17 11.13
CA VAL A 104 -2.96 -5.30 10.23
C VAL A 104 -2.45 -3.86 10.26
N ALA A 105 -2.63 -3.14 9.16
CA ALA A 105 -2.45 -1.69 9.10
C ALA A 105 -3.81 -1.01 9.34
N ALA A 106 -3.83 0.06 10.12
CA ALA A 106 -5.03 0.84 10.37
C ALA A 106 -5.39 1.65 9.12
N ASP A 107 -6.66 1.65 8.73
CA ASP A 107 -7.14 2.55 7.68
C ASP A 107 -7.03 4.01 8.16
N SER A 108 -6.52 4.89 7.31
CA SER A 108 -6.37 6.32 7.61
C SER A 108 -7.56 7.16 7.14
N SER A 109 -8.61 6.55 6.60
CA SER A 109 -9.83 7.26 6.19
C SER A 109 -10.51 7.95 7.36
N ARG A 110 -11.12 9.10 7.09
CA ARG A 110 -11.85 9.90 8.10
C ARG A 110 -13.35 10.00 7.81
N SER A 111 -13.71 9.88 6.53
CA SER A 111 -15.06 10.08 6.05
C SER A 111 -15.58 8.88 5.26
N LEU A 112 -14.71 8.14 4.58
CA LEU A 112 -15.07 6.91 3.89
C LEU A 112 -15.15 5.74 4.89
N PRO A 113 -15.95 4.71 4.59
CA PRO A 113 -15.93 3.48 5.39
C PRO A 113 -14.52 2.91 5.45
N ALA A 114 -14.09 2.53 6.64
CA ALA A 114 -12.77 1.95 6.83
C ALA A 114 -12.62 0.64 6.07
N GLY A 115 -11.56 0.56 5.27
CA GLY A 115 -11.15 -0.66 4.59
C GLY A 115 -10.42 -1.59 5.55
N HIS A 116 -10.58 -2.88 5.35
CA HIS A 116 -9.76 -3.92 5.97
C HIS A 116 -9.66 -5.09 5.01
N ALA A 117 -8.49 -5.68 4.90
CA ALA A 117 -8.28 -6.78 3.98
C ALA A 117 -7.36 -7.85 4.59
N GLY A 118 -7.65 -9.11 4.27
CA GLY A 118 -6.82 -10.24 4.67
C GLY A 118 -6.95 -10.59 6.15
N ILE A 119 -8.11 -10.32 6.77
CA ILE A 119 -8.47 -10.74 8.13
C ILE A 119 -9.60 -11.76 7.99
N PHE A 120 -9.44 -12.92 8.61
CA PHE A 120 -10.47 -13.94 8.65
C PHE A 120 -11.51 -13.66 9.75
N HIS A 121 -12.69 -14.24 9.60
CA HIS A 121 -13.79 -14.05 10.55
C HIS A 121 -13.35 -14.44 11.98
N ARG A 122 -13.57 -13.56 12.95
CA ARG A 122 -13.21 -13.74 14.39
C ARG A 122 -11.71 -13.83 14.68
N GLN A 123 -10.83 -13.63 13.73
CA GLN A 123 -9.40 -13.58 13.98
C GLN A 123 -9.06 -12.35 14.85
N ARG A 124 -8.29 -12.54 15.91
CA ARG A 124 -7.76 -11.42 16.71
C ARG A 124 -6.81 -10.59 15.84
N THR A 125 -6.74 -9.30 16.09
CA THR A 125 -5.88 -8.38 15.32
C THR A 125 -4.86 -7.69 16.21
N LEU A 126 -3.67 -7.48 15.67
CA LEU A 126 -2.66 -6.55 16.16
C LEU A 126 -2.50 -5.45 15.11
N THR A 127 -2.90 -4.23 15.47
CA THR A 127 -3.02 -3.13 14.52
C THR A 127 -1.87 -2.13 14.66
N GLY A 128 -1.17 -1.87 13.57
CA GLY A 128 -0.17 -0.81 13.43
C GLY A 128 -0.67 0.32 12.55
N ALA A 129 0.05 1.45 12.52
CA ALA A 129 -0.38 2.63 11.78
C ALA A 129 -0.30 2.46 10.25
N ASN A 130 0.63 1.63 9.74
CA ASN A 130 0.92 1.49 8.31
C ASN A 130 1.55 0.12 7.99
N ILE A 131 1.95 -0.07 6.73
CA ILE A 131 2.58 -1.32 6.27
C ILE A 131 3.94 -1.57 6.94
N ASP A 132 4.72 -0.55 7.27
CA ASP A 132 6.02 -0.74 7.94
C ASP A 132 5.84 -1.30 9.35
N HIS A 133 4.86 -0.79 10.10
CA HIS A 133 4.49 -1.37 11.39
C HIS A 133 4.01 -2.81 11.24
N LYS A 134 3.20 -3.10 10.21
CA LYS A 134 2.73 -4.47 9.94
C LYS A 134 3.89 -5.41 9.63
N ILE A 135 4.85 -5.01 8.79
CA ILE A 135 6.06 -5.79 8.50
C ILE A 135 6.86 -6.03 9.78
N ALA A 136 7.08 -5.00 10.58
CA ALA A 136 7.82 -5.12 11.84
C ALA A 136 7.15 -6.09 12.83
N MET A 137 5.82 -6.04 12.97
CA MET A 137 5.07 -6.97 13.81
C MET A 137 5.19 -8.42 13.36
N GLN A 138 5.14 -8.67 12.03
CA GLN A 138 5.29 -10.03 11.50
C GLN A 138 6.73 -10.54 11.64
N LYS A 139 7.75 -9.71 11.40
CA LYS A 139 9.15 -10.07 11.68
C LYS A 139 9.38 -10.44 13.15
N ALA A 140 8.72 -9.75 14.05
CA ALA A 140 8.80 -10.04 15.49
C ALA A 140 7.96 -11.26 15.93
N GLY A 141 7.29 -11.95 15.01
CA GLY A 141 6.44 -13.11 15.31
C GLY A 141 5.15 -12.78 16.09
N LEU A 142 4.75 -11.51 16.14
CA LEU A 142 3.59 -11.06 16.91
C LEU A 142 2.25 -11.24 16.19
N GLY A 143 2.28 -11.57 14.91
CA GLY A 143 1.11 -11.80 14.10
C GLY A 143 1.48 -12.26 12.70
N VAL A 144 0.46 -12.65 11.93
CA VAL A 144 0.60 -13.20 10.59
C VAL A 144 -0.26 -12.44 9.58
N GLY A 145 -0.05 -12.63 8.29
CA GLY A 145 -0.93 -12.08 7.26
C GLY A 145 -0.22 -11.74 5.96
N TRP A 146 -0.98 -11.10 5.09
CA TRP A 146 -0.57 -10.74 3.75
C TRP A 146 0.27 -9.45 3.76
N LEU A 147 1.42 -9.47 3.11
CA LEU A 147 2.30 -8.32 2.90
C LEU A 147 2.46 -8.03 1.42
N PRO A 148 2.63 -6.77 1.00
CA PRO A 148 2.96 -6.44 -0.38
C PRO A 148 4.27 -7.12 -0.76
N ARG A 149 4.24 -7.99 -1.77
CA ARG A 149 5.40 -8.82 -2.16
C ARG A 149 6.65 -8.00 -2.43
N PRO A 150 6.60 -6.90 -3.18
CA PRO A 150 7.80 -6.10 -3.45
C PRO A 150 8.42 -5.49 -2.19
N ARG A 151 7.60 -5.11 -1.18
CA ARG A 151 8.08 -4.54 0.08
C ARG A 151 8.84 -5.56 0.95
N VAL A 152 8.58 -6.84 0.76
CA VAL A 152 9.16 -7.92 1.58
C VAL A 152 10.07 -8.86 0.80
N LYS A 153 10.27 -8.63 -0.48
CA LYS A 153 11.12 -9.44 -1.37
C LYS A 153 12.51 -9.72 -0.77
N ALA A 154 13.18 -8.69 -0.26
CA ALA A 154 14.48 -8.82 0.38
C ALA A 154 14.41 -9.63 1.68
N LEU A 155 13.35 -9.47 2.48
CA LEU A 155 13.15 -10.19 3.73
C LEU A 155 12.83 -11.67 3.50
N LEU A 156 12.10 -11.98 2.43
CA LEU A 156 11.85 -13.36 2.00
C LEU A 156 13.15 -14.00 1.49
N ALA A 157 13.93 -13.28 0.69
CA ALA A 157 15.19 -13.77 0.15
C ALA A 157 16.27 -14.00 1.25
N SER A 158 16.28 -13.18 2.30
CA SER A 158 17.20 -13.34 3.46
C SER A 158 16.73 -14.36 4.48
N GLY A 159 15.47 -14.82 4.41
CA GLY A 159 14.87 -15.71 5.40
C GLY A 159 14.42 -15.02 6.69
N GLU A 160 14.42 -13.68 6.74
CA GLU A 160 13.86 -12.92 7.86
C GLU A 160 12.33 -13.03 7.94
N LEU A 161 11.70 -13.35 6.82
CA LEU A 161 10.31 -13.80 6.71
C LEU A 161 10.25 -15.06 5.85
N ILE A 162 9.31 -15.95 6.18
CA ILE A 162 9.03 -17.16 5.42
C ILE A 162 7.67 -17.00 4.76
N GLU A 163 7.63 -17.14 3.44
CA GLU A 163 6.37 -17.19 2.70
C GLU A 163 5.69 -18.56 2.88
N LYS A 164 4.39 -18.55 3.12
CA LYS A 164 3.57 -19.75 3.24
C LYS A 164 2.47 -19.75 2.20
N ARG A 165 2.21 -20.92 1.60
CA ARG A 165 1.04 -21.11 0.75
C ARG A 165 -0.21 -21.22 1.63
N VAL A 166 -1.28 -20.58 1.19
CA VAL A 166 -2.59 -20.57 1.87
C VAL A 166 -3.63 -21.16 0.92
N THR A 167 -4.62 -21.85 1.46
CA THR A 167 -5.70 -22.48 0.67
C THR A 167 -6.44 -21.48 -0.22
N GLU A 168 -6.67 -20.27 0.30
CA GLU A 168 -7.31 -19.18 -0.42
C GLU A 168 -6.32 -18.02 -0.58
N PRO A 169 -5.55 -17.98 -1.68
CA PRO A 169 -4.58 -16.92 -1.90
C PRO A 169 -5.25 -15.57 -2.16
N ARG A 170 -4.67 -14.52 -1.60
CA ARG A 170 -5.12 -13.15 -1.87
C ARG A 170 -4.82 -12.76 -3.30
N GLN A 171 -5.84 -12.27 -4.01
CA GLN A 171 -5.68 -11.76 -5.36
C GLN A 171 -4.88 -10.44 -5.36
N PRO A 172 -4.10 -10.17 -6.41
CA PRO A 172 -3.50 -8.86 -6.63
C PRO A 172 -4.57 -7.77 -6.67
N ILE A 173 -4.19 -6.54 -6.36
CA ILE A 173 -5.07 -5.38 -6.46
C ILE A 173 -4.48 -4.37 -7.44
N SER A 174 -5.35 -3.76 -8.25
CA SER A 174 -4.97 -2.68 -9.14
C SER A 174 -4.72 -1.40 -8.36
N LEU A 175 -3.57 -0.77 -8.58
CA LEU A 175 -3.21 0.52 -8.00
C LEU A 175 -3.20 1.59 -9.08
N GLN A 176 -3.69 2.78 -8.75
CA GLN A 176 -3.84 3.88 -9.69
C GLN A 176 -3.32 5.20 -9.10
N ALA A 177 -2.92 6.10 -9.99
CA ALA A 177 -2.80 7.51 -9.68
C ALA A 177 -4.17 8.17 -9.87
N ALA A 178 -4.50 9.18 -9.05
CA ALA A 178 -5.74 9.91 -9.22
C ALA A 178 -5.61 11.37 -8.77
N ARG A 179 -6.42 12.23 -9.42
CA ARG A 179 -6.58 13.65 -9.10
C ARG A 179 -8.03 14.09 -9.35
N HIS A 180 -8.43 15.24 -8.84
CA HIS A 180 -9.69 15.84 -9.27
C HIS A 180 -9.61 16.24 -10.76
N ALA A 181 -10.66 15.94 -11.53
CA ALA A 181 -10.68 16.16 -12.97
C ALA A 181 -10.61 17.67 -13.32
N ASP A 182 -11.18 18.53 -12.48
CA ASP A 182 -11.25 19.97 -12.70
C ASP A 182 -9.95 20.71 -12.33
N ASP A 183 -9.09 20.06 -11.54
CA ASP A 183 -7.84 20.68 -11.10
C ASP A 183 -6.79 20.67 -12.23
N LYS A 184 -6.33 21.88 -12.61
CA LYS A 184 -5.39 22.11 -13.71
C LYS A 184 -4.17 22.94 -13.30
N GLY A 185 -3.81 22.92 -12.01
CA GLY A 185 -2.63 23.62 -11.52
C GLY A 185 -1.35 23.14 -12.22
N LYS A 186 -0.46 24.07 -12.61
CA LYS A 186 0.75 23.73 -13.40
C LYS A 186 1.63 22.68 -12.70
N ALA A 187 1.86 22.81 -11.38
CA ALA A 187 2.63 21.84 -10.62
C ALA A 187 1.93 20.47 -10.57
N LEU A 188 0.61 20.45 -10.33
CA LEU A 188 -0.18 19.22 -10.34
C LEU A 188 -0.08 18.52 -11.70
N MET A 189 -0.26 19.24 -12.80
CA MET A 189 -0.20 18.65 -14.14
C MET A 189 1.20 18.16 -14.49
N TRP A 190 2.25 18.84 -14.01
CA TRP A 190 3.61 18.40 -14.18
C TRP A 190 3.86 17.07 -13.44
N PHE A 191 3.49 16.96 -12.15
CA PHE A 191 3.61 15.72 -11.40
C PHE A 191 2.75 14.59 -11.98
N TRP A 192 1.52 14.91 -12.42
CA TRP A 192 0.66 13.94 -13.11
C TRP A 192 1.36 13.31 -14.32
N GLN A 193 1.89 14.11 -15.21
CA GLN A 193 2.59 13.63 -16.41
C GLN A 193 3.89 12.91 -16.09
N ARG A 194 4.60 13.33 -15.05
CA ARG A 194 5.90 12.79 -14.68
C ARG A 194 5.80 11.45 -13.94
N LEU A 195 4.76 11.25 -13.14
CA LEU A 195 4.60 10.06 -12.29
C LEU A 195 3.87 8.92 -12.99
N ILE A 196 3.00 9.20 -13.96
CA ILE A 196 2.33 8.14 -14.73
C ILE A 196 3.34 7.45 -15.62
N GLY A 197 3.44 6.10 -15.46
CA GLY A 197 4.42 5.28 -16.19
C GLY A 197 5.87 5.47 -15.73
N ASP A 198 6.11 6.15 -14.58
CA ASP A 198 7.47 6.29 -14.05
C ASP A 198 8.01 4.92 -13.60
N PRO A 199 9.17 4.47 -14.13
CA PRO A 199 9.80 3.23 -13.70
C PRO A 199 10.10 3.16 -12.20
N ALA A 200 10.31 4.30 -11.53
CA ALA A 200 10.48 4.36 -10.08
C ALA A 200 9.23 3.90 -9.30
N ILE A 201 8.05 3.93 -9.93
CA ILE A 201 6.79 3.47 -9.36
C ILE A 201 6.45 2.08 -9.91
N THR A 202 6.47 1.91 -11.24
CA THR A 202 5.99 0.68 -11.89
C THR A 202 6.84 -0.53 -11.53
N SER A 203 8.15 -0.36 -11.29
CA SER A 203 9.04 -1.43 -10.82
C SER A 203 8.66 -2.02 -9.45
N TRP A 204 7.84 -1.33 -8.67
CA TRP A 204 7.26 -1.86 -7.42
C TRP A 204 5.95 -2.63 -7.63
N LEU A 205 5.47 -2.69 -8.87
CA LEU A 205 4.19 -3.30 -9.26
C LEU A 205 4.40 -4.46 -10.25
N GLU A 206 5.62 -4.63 -10.74
CA GLU A 206 6.03 -5.69 -11.65
C GLU A 206 6.78 -6.78 -10.87
N ASP A 207 6.06 -7.80 -10.33
CA ASP A 207 6.68 -9.01 -9.76
C ASP A 207 5.86 -10.26 -10.06
#